data_5531cb6e1e507d5d9ebdb161f634e35b
#
_entry.id   5531cb6e1e507d5d9ebdb161f634e35b
#
_cell.length_a   1.000
_cell.length_b   1.000
_cell.length_c   1.000
_cell.angle_alpha   90.00
_cell.angle_beta   90.00
_cell.angle_gamma   90.00
#
_symmetry.space_group_name_H-M   'P 1'
#
loop_
_entity.id
_entity.type
_entity.pdbx_description
1 polymer ?
#
loop_
_entity_poly.entity_id
_entity_poly.type
_entity_poly.pdbx_seq_one_letter_code
_entity_poly.pdbx_strand_id
1 'polypeptide(L)'
;MIQERAMMQERASIQRQALPAVTSAPKSVNLLSRLRDFARAERGMAAVEFAVILPFMLTAYLGGVEVGTGVALDRKIAITTRSVADLASRYTTIKNADMTGILGATSAIIQPYAAAPLVVTVSQVSVDANGNATIAWSDSLNGTARAVGSPVTLPGTLAIPNTSYVWGEVKYTYTPTLGYVVTGSWNLANQIFMSPRESASITRTP
;
A
#
# COMPACT_ATOMS: atom_id res chain seq x y z
N MET A 1 -103.40 1.35 6.31
CA MET A 1 -103.06 0.92 4.93
C MET A 1 -102.24 1.97 4.11
N ILE A 2 -102.49 3.26 4.28
CA ILE A 2 -101.79 4.36 3.49
C ILE A 2 -100.38 4.60 4.04
N GLN A 3 -100.16 4.50 5.33
CA GLN A 3 -98.79 4.79 5.96
C GLN A 3 -97.82 3.65 5.73
N GLU A 4 -98.22 2.44 5.59
CA GLU A 4 -97.37 1.28 5.31
C GLU A 4 -96.77 1.30 3.89
N ARG A 5 -97.52 1.80 2.93
CA ARG A 5 -97.03 1.96 1.55
C ARG A 5 -95.99 3.08 1.40
N ALA A 6 -96.13 4.15 2.19
CA ALA A 6 -95.17 5.22 2.18
C ALA A 6 -93.79 4.79 2.74
N MET A 7 -93.79 4.05 3.83
CA MET A 7 -92.55 3.48 4.40
C MET A 7 -91.89 2.42 3.54
N MET A 8 -92.61 1.65 2.75
CA MET A 8 -92.02 0.71 1.79
C MET A 8 -91.38 1.43 0.60
N GLN A 9 -91.99 2.52 0.14
CA GLN A 9 -91.41 3.29 -0.95
C GLN A 9 -90.10 4.07 -0.51
N GLU A 10 -90.09 4.56 0.69
CA GLU A 10 -88.96 5.23 1.25
C GLU A 10 -87.78 4.27 1.46
N ARG A 11 -87.99 3.05 1.94
CA ARG A 11 -86.96 1.99 2.03
C ARG A 11 -86.45 1.55 0.67
N ALA A 12 -87.31 1.53 -0.36
CA ALA A 12 -86.93 1.16 -1.73
C ALA A 12 -86.10 2.27 -2.40
N SER A 13 -86.25 3.57 -2.01
CA SER A 13 -85.44 4.67 -2.54
C SER A 13 -84.03 4.74 -1.88
N ILE A 14 -83.94 4.40 -0.60
CA ILE A 14 -82.68 4.34 0.12
C ILE A 14 -81.78 3.19 -0.37
N GLN A 15 -82.37 2.09 -0.81
CA GLN A 15 -81.63 0.94 -1.29
C GLN A 15 -81.15 1.04 -2.74
N ARG A 16 -81.51 2.13 -3.48
CA ARG A 16 -81.01 2.41 -4.84
C ARG A 16 -79.92 3.43 -4.90
N GLN A 17 -79.47 4.00 -3.76
CA GLN A 17 -78.18 4.67 -3.73
C GLN A 17 -77.09 3.59 -3.73
N ALA A 18 -76.87 3.03 -4.91
CA ALA A 18 -75.76 2.12 -5.18
C ALA A 18 -74.46 2.87 -4.85
N LEU A 19 -73.73 2.37 -3.89
CA LEU A 19 -72.35 2.70 -3.65
C LEU A 19 -71.61 2.71 -4.99
N PRO A 20 -70.84 3.78 -5.31
CA PRO A 20 -70.00 3.75 -6.48
C PRO A 20 -69.01 2.57 -6.33
N ALA A 21 -69.09 1.63 -7.25
CA ALA A 21 -68.11 0.53 -7.33
C ALA A 21 -66.74 1.13 -7.51
N VAL A 22 -65.96 1.15 -6.43
CA VAL A 22 -64.51 1.46 -6.48
C VAL A 22 -63.82 0.24 -7.09
N THR A 23 -64.00 0.09 -8.41
CA THR A 23 -63.22 -0.87 -9.20
C THR A 23 -61.93 -0.13 -9.64
N SER A 24 -61.06 0.15 -8.72
CA SER A 24 -59.67 0.46 -9.07
C SER A 24 -58.95 -0.86 -9.30
N ALA A 25 -58.97 -1.33 -10.53
CA ALA A 25 -58.05 -2.37 -10.95
C ALA A 25 -56.63 -1.93 -10.60
N PRO A 26 -55.78 -2.79 -10.01
CA PRO A 26 -54.38 -2.45 -9.75
C PRO A 26 -53.74 -2.17 -11.11
N LYS A 27 -53.35 -0.90 -11.35
CA LYS A 27 -52.52 -0.55 -12.49
C LYS A 27 -51.27 -1.42 -12.40
N SER A 28 -51.12 -2.36 -13.32
CA SER A 28 -49.89 -3.13 -13.49
C SER A 28 -48.79 -2.12 -13.73
N VAL A 29 -48.01 -1.89 -12.69
CA VAL A 29 -46.88 -0.95 -12.74
C VAL A 29 -45.79 -1.64 -13.54
N ASN A 30 -45.77 -1.39 -14.86
CA ASN A 30 -44.72 -1.88 -15.73
C ASN A 30 -43.37 -1.30 -15.25
N LEU A 31 -42.45 -2.19 -14.84
CA LEU A 31 -41.10 -1.85 -14.43
C LEU A 31 -40.41 -0.96 -15.47
N LEU A 32 -40.67 -1.20 -16.76
CA LEU A 32 -40.20 -0.43 -17.89
C LEU A 32 -40.70 1.02 -17.93
N SER A 33 -41.95 1.29 -17.51
CA SER A 33 -42.46 2.65 -17.43
C SER A 33 -41.79 3.43 -16.29
N ARG A 34 -41.57 2.79 -15.15
CA ARG A 34 -40.88 3.40 -14.02
C ARG A 34 -39.41 3.72 -14.37
N LEU A 35 -38.72 2.84 -15.08
CA LEU A 35 -37.36 3.10 -15.57
C LEU A 35 -37.33 4.26 -16.59
N ARG A 36 -38.33 4.34 -17.44
CA ARG A 36 -38.43 5.44 -18.42
C ARG A 36 -38.79 6.79 -17.75
N ASP A 37 -39.63 6.78 -16.73
CA ASP A 37 -39.98 7.98 -15.97
C ASP A 37 -38.81 8.43 -15.09
N PHE A 38 -38.03 7.50 -14.54
CA PHE A 38 -36.79 7.78 -13.83
C PHE A 38 -35.71 8.37 -14.75
N ALA A 39 -35.57 7.84 -15.99
CA ALA A 39 -34.63 8.37 -16.98
C ALA A 39 -35.02 9.77 -17.52
N ARG A 40 -36.29 10.16 -17.41
CA ARG A 40 -36.81 11.47 -17.81
C ARG A 40 -36.85 12.50 -16.69
N ALA A 41 -36.73 12.07 -15.45
CA ALA A 41 -36.68 12.97 -14.32
C ALA A 41 -35.31 13.68 -14.27
N GLU A 42 -35.28 15.00 -14.31
CA GLU A 42 -34.03 15.79 -14.20
C GLU A 42 -33.19 15.43 -12.96
N ARG A 43 -33.85 14.97 -11.89
CA ARG A 43 -33.21 14.40 -10.69
C ARG A 43 -32.52 13.07 -10.95
N GLY A 44 -32.91 12.30 -11.97
CA GLY A 44 -32.25 11.05 -12.37
C GLY A 44 -30.98 11.28 -13.18
N MET A 45 -30.88 12.40 -13.89
CA MET A 45 -29.74 12.73 -14.73
C MET A 45 -28.44 12.86 -13.88
N ALA A 46 -28.51 13.59 -12.78
CA ALA A 46 -27.37 13.72 -11.86
C ALA A 46 -26.90 12.37 -11.26
N ALA A 47 -27.83 11.46 -11.01
CA ALA A 47 -27.49 10.11 -10.53
C ALA A 47 -26.78 9.27 -11.60
N VAL A 48 -27.17 9.39 -12.86
CA VAL A 48 -26.50 8.72 -13.98
C VAL A 48 -25.12 9.30 -14.25
N GLU A 49 -24.98 10.62 -14.22
CA GLU A 49 -23.69 11.31 -14.34
C GLU A 49 -22.74 10.86 -13.22
N PHE A 50 -23.20 10.83 -11.97
CA PHE A 50 -22.42 10.36 -10.84
C PHE A 50 -22.03 8.87 -11.01
N ALA A 51 -22.96 8.02 -11.45
CA ALA A 51 -22.69 6.59 -11.64
C ALA A 51 -21.63 6.33 -12.72
N VAL A 52 -21.54 7.20 -13.74
CA VAL A 52 -20.51 7.12 -14.79
C VAL A 52 -19.15 7.60 -14.26
N ILE A 53 -19.11 8.67 -13.48
CA ILE A 53 -17.87 9.26 -12.96
C ILE A 53 -17.31 8.43 -11.79
N LEU A 54 -18.18 7.81 -10.97
CA LEU A 54 -17.80 7.07 -9.76
C LEU A 54 -16.70 6.03 -9.97
N PRO A 55 -16.74 5.13 -10.97
CA PRO A 55 -15.68 4.15 -11.18
C PRO A 55 -14.33 4.78 -11.48
N PHE A 56 -14.29 5.89 -12.22
CA PHE A 56 -13.05 6.63 -12.48
C PHE A 56 -12.50 7.28 -11.22
N MET A 57 -13.38 7.88 -10.40
CA MET A 57 -12.98 8.47 -9.12
C MET A 57 -12.47 7.41 -8.15
N LEU A 58 -13.13 6.26 -8.06
CA LEU A 58 -12.67 5.15 -7.22
C LEU A 58 -11.32 4.61 -7.69
N THR A 59 -11.15 4.43 -9.00
CA THR A 59 -9.87 3.98 -9.57
C THR A 59 -8.75 4.97 -9.29
N ALA A 60 -9.00 6.27 -9.48
CA ALA A 60 -8.01 7.31 -9.18
C ALA A 60 -7.70 7.39 -7.68
N TYR A 61 -8.71 7.27 -6.81
CA TYR A 61 -8.53 7.27 -5.37
C TYR A 61 -7.71 6.06 -4.89
N LEU A 62 -8.11 4.85 -5.28
CA LEU A 62 -7.42 3.62 -4.88
C LEU A 62 -5.98 3.58 -5.43
N GLY A 63 -5.79 3.99 -6.69
CA GLY A 63 -4.45 4.10 -7.28
C GLY A 63 -3.57 5.12 -6.55
N GLY A 64 -4.15 6.26 -6.17
CA GLY A 64 -3.44 7.28 -5.37
C GLY A 64 -3.00 6.75 -4.00
N VAL A 65 -3.84 5.97 -3.34
CA VAL A 65 -3.49 5.31 -2.06
C VAL A 65 -2.36 4.30 -2.25
N GLU A 66 -2.42 3.44 -3.27
CA GLU A 66 -1.38 2.43 -3.55
C GLU A 66 -0.03 3.08 -3.86
N VAL A 67 -0.01 4.08 -4.74
CA VAL A 67 1.22 4.82 -5.08
C VAL A 67 1.76 5.57 -3.86
N GLY A 68 0.89 6.25 -3.10
CA GLY A 68 1.27 6.95 -1.87
C GLY A 68 1.92 6.03 -0.84
N THR A 69 1.38 4.82 -0.67
CA THR A 69 1.95 3.79 0.20
C THR A 69 3.32 3.33 -0.30
N GLY A 70 3.49 3.11 -1.60
CA GLY A 70 4.77 2.76 -2.22
C GLY A 70 5.84 3.83 -1.98
N VAL A 71 5.51 5.11 -2.17
CA VAL A 71 6.42 6.24 -1.92
C VAL A 71 6.78 6.37 -0.44
N ALA A 72 5.82 6.16 0.46
CA ALA A 72 6.07 6.19 1.90
C ALA A 72 7.01 5.06 2.33
N LEU A 73 6.83 3.87 1.75
CA LEU A 73 7.70 2.72 1.98
C LEU A 73 9.12 2.96 1.44
N ASP A 74 9.27 3.54 0.25
CA ASP A 74 10.57 3.87 -0.33
C ASP A 74 11.37 4.80 0.58
N ARG A 75 10.72 5.83 1.12
CA ARG A 75 11.33 6.71 2.13
C ARG A 75 11.76 5.95 3.39
N LYS A 76 10.94 5.02 3.86
CA LYS A 76 11.31 4.17 5.00
C LYS A 76 12.51 3.29 4.72
N ILE A 77 12.60 2.73 3.52
CA ILE A 77 13.76 1.94 3.08
C ILE A 77 15.03 2.81 3.09
N ALA A 78 14.96 4.02 2.57
CA ALA A 78 16.10 4.95 2.60
C ALA A 78 16.54 5.28 4.04
N ILE A 79 15.59 5.49 4.96
CA ILE A 79 15.89 5.71 6.39
C ILE A 79 16.52 4.45 7.00
N THR A 80 15.96 3.27 6.74
CA THR A 80 16.48 1.99 7.24
C THR A 80 17.90 1.75 6.77
N THR A 81 18.18 1.97 5.48
CA THR A 81 19.53 1.83 4.89
C THR A 81 20.52 2.71 5.58
N ARG A 82 20.16 4.00 5.78
CA ARG A 82 21.03 4.96 6.46
C ARG A 82 21.25 4.56 7.92
N SER A 83 20.20 4.18 8.63
CA SER A 83 20.28 3.82 10.05
C SER A 83 21.14 2.60 10.29
N VAL A 84 21.02 1.54 9.48
CA VAL A 84 21.84 0.34 9.63
C VAL A 84 23.30 0.60 9.34
N ALA A 85 23.61 1.37 8.29
CA ALA A 85 24.99 1.75 7.97
C ALA A 85 25.59 2.66 9.06
N ASP A 86 24.81 3.61 9.59
CA ASP A 86 25.23 4.48 10.68
C ASP A 86 25.50 3.70 11.99
N LEU A 87 24.61 2.78 12.35
CA LEU A 87 24.81 1.92 13.51
C LEU A 87 26.09 1.11 13.38
N ALA A 88 26.29 0.45 12.26
CA ALA A 88 27.50 -0.34 12.01
C ALA A 88 28.77 0.54 12.01
N SER A 89 28.70 1.76 11.47
CA SER A 89 29.86 2.68 11.36
C SER A 89 30.41 3.18 12.71
N ARG A 90 29.63 3.02 13.78
CA ARG A 90 30.01 3.45 15.15
C ARG A 90 30.83 2.41 15.92
N TYR A 91 30.98 1.22 15.36
CA TYR A 91 31.76 0.16 16.01
C TYR A 91 33.18 0.15 15.48
N THR A 92 34.12 -0.15 16.36
CA THR A 92 35.48 -0.54 15.98
C THR A 92 35.59 -2.05 15.72
N THR A 93 34.78 -2.81 16.48
CA THR A 93 34.66 -4.27 16.36
C THR A 93 33.20 -4.65 16.49
N ILE A 94 32.69 -5.45 15.56
CA ILE A 94 31.32 -5.97 15.57
C ILE A 94 31.36 -7.46 15.85
N LYS A 95 30.70 -7.89 16.93
CA LYS A 95 30.46 -9.29 17.31
C LYS A 95 29.15 -9.81 16.72
N ASN A 96 28.94 -11.13 16.74
CA ASN A 96 27.68 -11.73 16.29
C ASN A 96 26.46 -11.13 17.00
N ALA A 97 26.54 -10.91 18.31
CA ALA A 97 25.44 -10.31 19.06
C ALA A 97 25.12 -8.87 18.61
N ASP A 98 26.16 -8.07 18.36
CA ASP A 98 26.02 -6.68 17.88
C ASP A 98 25.37 -6.65 16.51
N MET A 99 25.85 -7.51 15.59
CA MET A 99 25.28 -7.60 14.24
C MET A 99 23.81 -8.07 14.27
N THR A 100 23.47 -9.04 15.12
CA THR A 100 22.09 -9.45 15.32
C THR A 100 21.23 -8.28 15.81
N GLY A 101 21.74 -7.47 16.73
CA GLY A 101 21.06 -6.26 17.22
C GLY A 101 20.89 -5.21 16.12
N ILE A 102 21.95 -4.94 15.34
CA ILE A 102 21.93 -3.96 14.22
C ILE A 102 20.89 -4.39 13.16
N LEU A 103 20.95 -5.65 12.74
CA LEU A 103 20.02 -6.17 11.73
C LEU A 103 18.57 -6.27 12.27
N GLY A 104 18.42 -6.67 13.56
CA GLY A 104 17.12 -6.74 14.22
C GLY A 104 16.42 -5.39 14.33
N ALA A 105 17.17 -4.30 14.57
CA ALA A 105 16.64 -2.95 14.64
C ALA A 105 15.92 -2.52 13.35
N THR A 106 16.31 -3.05 12.19
CA THR A 106 15.69 -2.72 10.90
C THR A 106 14.24 -3.15 10.83
N SER A 107 13.89 -4.26 11.48
CA SER A 107 12.51 -4.75 11.57
C SER A 107 11.58 -3.80 12.35
N ALA A 108 12.12 -3.07 13.33
CA ALA A 108 11.37 -2.04 14.05
C ALA A 108 11.23 -0.75 13.22
N ILE A 109 12.27 -0.37 12.49
CA ILE A 109 12.25 0.84 11.66
C ILE A 109 11.24 0.72 10.52
N ILE A 110 11.11 -0.46 9.88
CA ILE A 110 10.23 -0.65 8.72
C ILE A 110 8.74 -0.62 9.09
N GLN A 111 8.37 -0.78 10.36
CA GLN A 111 6.96 -0.74 10.77
C GLN A 111 6.26 0.54 10.30
N PRO A 112 4.95 0.46 9.88
CA PRO A 112 4.02 -0.65 10.04
C PRO A 112 4.09 -1.73 8.94
N TYR A 113 5.08 -1.68 8.04
CA TYR A 113 5.20 -2.67 6.96
C TYR A 113 5.77 -3.99 7.49
N ALA A 114 5.42 -5.09 6.82
CA ALA A 114 5.90 -6.42 7.19
C ALA A 114 7.43 -6.52 7.05
N ALA A 115 8.09 -7.15 8.02
CA ALA A 115 9.54 -7.36 7.99
C ALA A 115 9.97 -8.55 7.09
N ALA A 116 9.08 -9.48 6.76
CA ALA A 116 9.41 -10.67 6.00
C ALA A 116 9.98 -10.38 4.59
N PRO A 117 9.45 -9.40 3.80
CA PRO A 117 10.00 -9.06 2.50
C PRO A 117 11.26 -8.17 2.56
N LEU A 118 11.68 -7.77 3.77
CA LEU A 118 12.84 -6.90 3.97
C LEU A 118 14.12 -7.72 3.92
N VAL A 119 15.00 -7.40 2.98
CA VAL A 119 16.36 -7.93 2.89
C VAL A 119 17.34 -6.82 3.23
N VAL A 120 18.18 -7.03 4.23
CA VAL A 120 19.19 -6.05 4.66
C VAL A 120 20.55 -6.70 4.57
N THR A 121 21.49 -6.04 3.92
CA THR A 121 22.88 -6.49 3.87
C THR A 121 23.80 -5.37 4.34
N VAL A 122 24.68 -5.71 5.26
CA VAL A 122 25.73 -4.80 5.74
C VAL A 122 27.07 -5.43 5.42
N SER A 123 27.91 -4.67 4.73
CA SER A 123 29.24 -5.12 4.33
C SER A 123 30.29 -4.07 4.64
N GLN A 124 31.50 -4.47 4.92
CA GLN A 124 32.65 -3.58 4.83
C GLN A 124 33.35 -3.78 3.52
N VAL A 125 33.56 -2.71 2.82
CA VAL A 125 34.40 -2.63 1.61
C VAL A 125 35.73 -2.04 1.99
N SER A 126 36.83 -2.71 1.65
CA SER A 126 38.19 -2.20 1.80
C SER A 126 38.77 -1.87 0.44
N VAL A 127 39.40 -0.71 0.33
CA VAL A 127 40.11 -0.26 -0.88
C VAL A 127 41.62 -0.42 -0.66
N ASP A 128 42.25 -1.18 -1.54
CA ASP A 128 43.71 -1.38 -1.46
C ASP A 128 44.50 -0.15 -1.95
N ALA A 129 45.85 -0.24 -1.89
CA ALA A 129 46.75 0.82 -2.35
C ALA A 129 46.62 1.13 -3.86
N ASN A 130 46.08 0.18 -4.65
CA ASN A 130 45.89 0.33 -6.09
C ASN A 130 44.51 0.85 -6.46
N GLY A 131 43.63 1.08 -5.46
CA GLY A 131 42.26 1.53 -5.67
C GLY A 131 41.27 0.38 -5.94
N ASN A 132 41.66 -0.90 -5.79
CA ASN A 132 40.74 -2.03 -5.93
C ASN A 132 39.93 -2.20 -4.65
N ALA A 133 38.60 -2.25 -4.80
CA ALA A 133 37.71 -2.43 -3.69
C ALA A 133 37.25 -3.89 -3.57
N THR A 134 37.30 -4.43 -2.35
CA THR A 134 36.86 -5.81 -2.05
C THR A 134 36.05 -5.86 -0.77
N ILE A 135 35.22 -6.90 -0.63
CA ILE A 135 34.43 -7.17 0.59
C ILE A 135 35.37 -7.68 1.68
N ALA A 136 35.48 -6.98 2.79
CA ALA A 136 36.24 -7.44 3.96
C ALA A 136 35.40 -8.38 4.84
N TRP A 137 34.15 -8.05 5.06
CA TRP A 137 33.14 -8.89 5.70
C TRP A 137 31.73 -8.47 5.24
N SER A 138 30.76 -9.37 5.39
CA SER A 138 29.37 -9.12 5.05
C SER A 138 28.42 -9.97 5.89
N ASP A 139 27.32 -9.39 6.34
CA ASP A 139 26.22 -10.05 7.02
C ASP A 139 24.90 -9.66 6.36
N SER A 140 23.90 -10.54 6.40
CA SER A 140 22.59 -10.27 5.80
C SER A 140 21.45 -10.80 6.64
N LEU A 141 20.35 -10.04 6.68
CA LEU A 141 19.05 -10.46 7.22
C LEU A 141 18.14 -10.83 6.05
N ASN A 142 17.52 -11.99 6.10
CA ASN A 142 16.60 -12.52 5.08
C ASN A 142 17.19 -12.60 3.66
N GLY A 143 18.51 -12.61 3.55
CA GLY A 143 19.23 -12.67 2.27
C GLY A 143 20.54 -13.42 2.37
N THR A 144 21.34 -13.34 1.32
CA THR A 144 22.68 -13.92 1.27
C THR A 144 23.73 -12.84 1.45
N ALA A 145 24.63 -13.04 2.42
CA ALA A 145 25.78 -12.18 2.61
C ALA A 145 26.72 -12.24 1.37
N ARG A 146 27.45 -11.18 1.12
CA ARG A 146 28.43 -11.14 0.02
C ARG A 146 29.65 -11.98 0.38
N ALA A 147 30.25 -12.60 -0.63
CA ALA A 147 31.48 -13.38 -0.42
C ALA A 147 32.64 -12.45 -0.05
N VAL A 148 33.35 -12.81 1.02
CA VAL A 148 34.59 -12.11 1.44
C VAL A 148 35.63 -12.19 0.33
N GLY A 149 36.32 -11.09 0.06
CA GLY A 149 37.29 -10.96 -1.02
C GLY A 149 36.69 -10.71 -2.41
N SER A 150 35.34 -10.76 -2.56
CA SER A 150 34.73 -10.43 -3.84
C SER A 150 34.95 -8.98 -4.24
N PRO A 151 35.22 -8.67 -5.53
CA PRO A 151 35.44 -7.31 -5.99
C PRO A 151 34.14 -6.51 -5.96
N VAL A 152 34.25 -5.22 -5.64
CA VAL A 152 33.15 -4.24 -5.60
C VAL A 152 33.47 -3.07 -6.51
N THR A 153 32.51 -2.67 -7.33
CA THR A 153 32.64 -1.43 -8.11
C THR A 153 32.13 -0.27 -7.27
N LEU A 154 33.04 0.55 -6.81
CA LEU A 154 32.72 1.80 -6.11
C LEU A 154 32.47 2.93 -7.10
N PRO A 155 31.61 3.92 -6.78
CA PRO A 155 31.61 5.21 -7.47
C PRO A 155 33.04 5.82 -7.44
N GLY A 156 33.47 6.39 -8.56
CA GLY A 156 34.90 6.84 -8.69
C GLY A 156 35.37 7.80 -7.59
N THR A 157 34.45 8.57 -7.01
CA THR A 157 34.74 9.48 -5.88
C THR A 157 35.06 8.75 -4.57
N LEU A 158 34.73 7.47 -4.44
CA LEU A 158 34.92 6.63 -3.25
C LEU A 158 36.09 5.65 -3.40
N ALA A 159 36.67 5.50 -4.59
CA ALA A 159 37.83 4.63 -4.82
C ALA A 159 39.14 5.26 -4.33
N ILE A 160 39.17 5.71 -3.07
CA ILE A 160 40.32 6.31 -2.43
C ILE A 160 41.20 5.19 -1.86
N PRO A 161 42.50 5.13 -2.24
CA PRO A 161 43.41 4.09 -1.73
C PRO A 161 43.50 4.08 -0.19
N ASN A 162 43.65 2.89 0.37
CA ASN A 162 43.80 2.64 1.81
C ASN A 162 42.61 3.16 2.66
N THR A 163 41.39 3.16 2.12
CA THR A 163 40.18 3.53 2.85
C THR A 163 39.23 2.33 3.01
N SER A 164 38.33 2.45 3.96
CA SER A 164 37.25 1.44 4.15
C SER A 164 35.89 2.14 4.26
N TYR A 165 34.87 1.45 3.79
CA TYR A 165 33.50 1.93 3.83
C TYR A 165 32.56 0.86 4.38
N VAL A 166 31.59 1.27 5.16
CA VAL A 166 30.42 0.47 5.50
C VAL A 166 29.42 0.62 4.38
N TRP A 167 29.07 -0.45 3.73
CA TRP A 167 28.08 -0.50 2.67
C TRP A 167 26.78 -1.10 3.21
N GLY A 168 25.77 -0.28 3.40
CA GLY A 168 24.43 -0.68 3.75
C GLY A 168 23.56 -0.82 2.52
N GLU A 169 22.90 -1.94 2.38
CA GLU A 169 21.95 -2.24 1.28
C GLU A 169 20.64 -2.74 1.88
N VAL A 170 19.54 -2.19 1.43
CA VAL A 170 18.20 -2.64 1.80
C VAL A 170 17.38 -2.85 0.54
N LYS A 171 16.71 -3.99 0.47
CA LYS A 171 15.76 -4.34 -0.59
C LYS A 171 14.44 -4.74 0.03
N TYR A 172 13.36 -4.37 -0.61
CA TYR A 172 12.01 -4.72 -0.17
C TYR A 172 11.12 -5.03 -1.37
N THR A 173 10.48 -6.17 -1.37
CA THR A 173 9.49 -6.53 -2.38
C THR A 173 8.12 -6.09 -1.89
N TYR A 174 7.64 -4.95 -2.41
CA TYR A 174 6.32 -4.42 -2.10
C TYR A 174 5.28 -5.01 -3.04
N THR A 175 4.23 -5.59 -2.47
CA THR A 175 3.05 -6.05 -3.21
C THR A 175 1.86 -5.20 -2.77
N PRO A 176 1.24 -4.43 -3.68
CA PRO A 176 0.07 -3.62 -3.37
C PRO A 176 -1.08 -4.49 -2.83
N THR A 177 -1.73 -4.03 -1.77
CA THR A 177 -2.77 -4.80 -1.08
C THR A 177 -4.05 -4.91 -1.89
N LEU A 178 -4.38 -3.88 -2.66
CA LEU A 178 -5.60 -3.84 -3.48
C LEU A 178 -5.37 -4.45 -4.86
N GLY A 179 -4.22 -4.18 -5.49
CA GLY A 179 -3.80 -4.78 -6.77
C GLY A 179 -4.72 -4.46 -7.97
N TYR A 180 -5.64 -3.51 -7.83
CA TYR A 180 -6.60 -3.16 -8.89
C TYR A 180 -6.03 -2.19 -9.91
N VAL A 181 -5.20 -1.25 -9.49
CA VAL A 181 -4.63 -0.20 -10.34
C VAL A 181 -3.18 -0.50 -10.64
N VAL A 182 -2.45 -0.95 -9.64
CA VAL A 182 -1.05 -1.35 -9.76
C VAL A 182 -0.98 -2.86 -9.60
N THR A 183 -0.77 -3.56 -10.70
CA THR A 183 -0.62 -5.02 -10.71
C THR A 183 0.85 -5.40 -10.62
N GLY A 184 1.15 -6.47 -9.84
CA GLY A 184 2.49 -6.99 -9.66
C GLY A 184 3.18 -6.49 -8.38
N SER A 185 4.46 -6.84 -8.24
CA SER A 185 5.30 -6.45 -7.12
C SER A 185 6.35 -5.41 -7.54
N TRP A 186 6.64 -4.46 -6.67
CA TRP A 186 7.70 -3.47 -6.86
C TRP A 186 8.90 -3.83 -6.01
N ASN A 187 10.06 -3.91 -6.64
CA ASN A 187 11.32 -4.08 -5.95
C ASN A 187 11.90 -2.71 -5.61
N LEU A 188 11.72 -2.30 -4.38
CA LEU A 188 12.31 -1.08 -3.82
C LEU A 188 13.68 -1.42 -3.27
N ALA A 189 14.70 -0.63 -3.59
CA ALA A 189 16.06 -0.86 -3.14
C ALA A 189 16.76 0.47 -2.87
N ASN A 190 17.56 0.48 -1.81
CA ASN A 190 18.41 1.61 -1.48
C ASN A 190 19.76 1.11 -0.99
N GLN A 191 20.83 1.89 -1.23
CA GLN A 191 22.17 1.60 -0.78
C GLN A 191 22.90 2.87 -0.39
N ILE A 192 23.82 2.74 0.56
CA ILE A 192 24.64 3.83 1.02
C ILE A 192 26.03 3.34 1.42
N PHE A 193 27.04 4.16 1.14
CA PHE A 193 28.40 3.98 1.64
C PHE A 193 28.66 5.03 2.72
N MET A 194 29.20 4.60 3.86
CA MET A 194 29.59 5.47 4.96
C MET A 194 30.99 5.11 5.43
N SER A 195 31.79 6.10 5.77
CA SER A 195 33.08 5.84 6.41
C SER A 195 32.86 5.39 7.85
N PRO A 196 33.65 4.44 8.36
CA PRO A 196 33.68 4.13 9.79
C PRO A 196 33.97 5.40 10.58
N ARG A 197 33.37 5.58 11.76
CA ARG A 197 33.47 6.81 12.54
C ARG A 197 34.56 6.77 13.62
N GLU A 198 34.76 5.58 14.18
CA GLU A 198 35.63 5.39 15.35
C GLU A 198 36.97 4.71 15.01
N SER A 199 37.13 4.26 13.75
CA SER A 199 38.34 3.55 13.30
C SER A 199 38.53 3.69 11.79
N ALA A 200 39.72 3.36 11.28
CA ALA A 200 39.93 3.28 9.82
C ALA A 200 39.22 2.11 9.16
N SER A 201 38.95 1.04 9.92
CA SER A 201 38.21 -0.16 9.47
C SER A 201 37.53 -0.81 10.67
N ILE A 202 36.50 -1.58 10.41
CA ILE A 202 35.72 -2.28 11.43
C ILE A 202 36.07 -3.76 11.40
N THR A 203 36.52 -4.29 12.52
CA THR A 203 36.84 -5.72 12.64
C THR A 203 35.57 -6.53 12.88
N ARG A 204 35.39 -7.61 12.14
CA ARG A 204 34.27 -8.56 12.36
C ARG A 204 34.80 -9.76 13.14
N THR A 205 34.19 -10.03 14.29
CA THR A 205 34.53 -11.20 15.13
C THR A 205 33.30 -12.06 15.37
N PRO A 206 33.48 -13.38 15.53
CA PRO A 206 32.39 -14.30 15.87
C PRO A 206 31.60 -13.90 17.09
#